data_785f0ae8b6988dc7dabe6350fe936d81
#
_entry.id   785f0ae8b6988dc7dabe6350fe936d81
#
_cell.length_a   1.000
_cell.length_b   1.000
_cell.length_c   1.000
_cell.angle_alpha   90.00
_cell.angle_beta   90.00
_cell.angle_gamma   90.00
#
_symmetry.space_group_name_H-M   'P 1'
#
loop_
_entity.id
_entity.type
_entity.pdbx_description
1 polymer ?
#
loop_
_entity_poly.entity_id
_entity_poly.type
_entity_poly.pdbx_seq_one_letter_code
_entity_poly.pdbx_strand_id
1 'polypeptide(L)'
;MENCLFTTLTNVNFDADVHVSLLRESQQIKEKLREVVGEIKNHTLHATYNLPETKSEMLKDAPLAGIMYEKSLDPDIRSLRQTIVYGLKGISAYGHQARELGYFSDQVDDFYITALEATTDDSLTVEELIRMTMRTGENALEVMKKLDEANTETYGNPSPHKVDVRIKKGPFIIVSGHDLKDLEMLLEQSKGKGINVYTHGEICLLYTSPSPRDST
;
A
#
# COMPACT_ATOMS: atom_id res chain seq x y z
N MET A 1 6.56 -6.38 -4.73
CA MET A 1 6.37 -4.95 -5.04
C MET A 1 5.28 -4.32 -4.17
N GLU A 2 4.09 -4.89 -4.12
CA GLU A 2 2.96 -4.40 -3.31
C GLU A 2 3.36 -4.12 -1.86
N ASN A 3 3.90 -5.09 -1.13
CA ASN A 3 4.35 -4.91 0.26
C ASN A 3 5.39 -3.79 0.41
N CYS A 4 6.32 -3.64 -0.53
CA CYS A 4 7.32 -2.58 -0.49
C CYS A 4 6.69 -1.19 -0.63
N LEU A 5 5.68 -1.03 -1.49
CA LEU A 5 4.96 0.22 -1.67
C LEU A 5 4.04 0.51 -0.46
N PHE A 6 3.34 -0.52 0.02
CA PHE A 6 2.46 -0.42 1.18
C PHE A 6 3.20 0.04 2.44
N THR A 7 4.37 -0.55 2.75
CA THR A 7 5.16 -0.18 3.92
C THR A 7 5.70 1.26 3.91
N THR A 8 5.62 1.96 2.78
CA THR A 8 6.00 3.38 2.71
C THR A 8 4.87 4.33 3.14
N LEU A 9 3.69 3.82 3.48
CA LEU A 9 2.58 4.62 3.99
C LEU A 9 2.77 4.94 5.48
N THR A 10 2.25 6.08 5.90
CA THR A 10 2.47 6.63 7.25
C THR A 10 1.92 5.77 8.38
N ASN A 11 0.89 4.98 8.11
CA ASN A 11 0.21 4.13 9.10
C ASN A 11 0.85 2.74 9.29
N VAL A 12 1.87 2.39 8.49
CA VAL A 12 2.58 1.09 8.57
C VAL A 12 4.11 1.24 8.58
N ASN A 13 4.62 2.46 8.65
CA ASN A 13 6.04 2.80 8.57
C ASN A 13 6.65 3.00 9.97
N PHE A 14 6.68 1.97 10.80
CA PHE A 14 7.16 2.07 12.17
C PHE A 14 8.46 1.31 12.45
N ASP A 15 8.76 0.26 11.69
CA ASP A 15 9.94 -0.59 11.92
C ASP A 15 10.92 -0.50 10.76
N ALA A 16 12.04 0.18 11.01
CA ALA A 16 13.09 0.36 10.00
C ALA A 16 13.80 -0.95 9.61
N ASP A 17 13.80 -1.97 10.46
CA ASP A 17 14.47 -3.24 10.16
C ASP A 17 13.60 -4.12 9.26
N VAL A 18 12.28 -4.00 9.35
CA VAL A 18 11.35 -4.59 8.38
C VAL A 18 11.57 -3.97 6.99
N HIS A 19 11.72 -2.64 6.88
CA HIS A 19 12.03 -1.99 5.60
C HIS A 19 13.36 -2.48 5.01
N VAL A 20 14.40 -2.60 5.82
CA VAL A 20 15.70 -3.14 5.37
C VAL A 20 15.54 -4.58 4.86
N SER A 21 14.75 -5.42 5.53
CA SER A 21 14.48 -6.79 5.10
C SER A 21 13.78 -6.84 3.75
N LEU A 22 12.75 -6.02 3.54
CA LEU A 22 12.03 -5.93 2.26
C LEU A 22 12.92 -5.40 1.13
N LEU A 23 13.79 -4.43 1.40
CA LEU A 23 14.75 -3.93 0.42
C LEU A 23 15.74 -5.02 0.00
N ARG A 24 16.24 -5.82 0.95
CA ARG A 24 17.13 -6.97 0.66
C ARG A 24 16.44 -8.05 -0.14
N GLU A 25 15.20 -8.38 0.22
CA GLU A 25 14.38 -9.34 -0.55
C GLU A 25 14.16 -8.84 -1.98
N SER A 26 13.82 -7.56 -2.15
CA SER A 26 13.66 -6.94 -3.47
C SER A 26 14.95 -7.00 -4.29
N GLN A 27 16.12 -6.79 -3.67
CA GLN A 27 17.42 -6.91 -4.33
C GLN A 27 17.66 -8.36 -4.78
N GLN A 28 17.36 -9.36 -3.95
CA GLN A 28 17.52 -10.78 -4.32
C GLN A 28 16.60 -11.17 -5.47
N ILE A 29 15.36 -10.69 -5.49
CA ILE A 29 14.42 -10.93 -6.59
C ILE A 29 14.96 -10.29 -7.88
N LYS A 30 15.46 -9.06 -7.80
CA LYS A 30 16.07 -8.36 -8.93
C LYS A 30 17.28 -9.11 -9.51
N GLU A 31 18.13 -9.66 -8.66
CA GLU A 31 19.28 -10.49 -9.10
C GLU A 31 18.83 -11.74 -9.82
N LYS A 32 17.86 -12.49 -9.28
CA LYS A 32 17.26 -13.66 -9.94
C LYS A 32 16.65 -13.31 -11.30
N LEU A 33 15.95 -12.17 -11.39
CA LEU A 33 15.39 -11.70 -12.67
C LEU A 33 16.49 -11.38 -13.68
N ARG A 34 17.59 -10.77 -13.25
CA ARG A 34 18.76 -10.52 -14.13
C ARG A 34 19.35 -11.79 -14.70
N GLU A 35 19.43 -12.87 -13.92
CA GLU A 35 19.91 -14.17 -14.40
C GLU A 35 19.01 -14.75 -15.52
N VAL A 36 17.69 -14.51 -15.42
CA VAL A 36 16.72 -15.00 -16.41
C VAL A 36 16.68 -14.12 -17.66
N VAL A 37 16.69 -12.81 -17.49
CA VAL A 37 16.54 -11.81 -18.57
C VAL A 37 17.85 -11.61 -19.34
N GLY A 38 19.00 -11.80 -18.69
CA GLY A 38 20.31 -11.54 -19.28
C GLY A 38 20.63 -10.05 -19.33
N GLU A 39 21.03 -9.55 -20.51
CA GLU A 39 21.44 -8.16 -20.67
C GLU A 39 20.30 -7.17 -20.48
N ILE A 40 20.48 -6.21 -19.58
CA ILE A 40 19.49 -5.17 -19.27
C ILE A 40 19.65 -4.03 -20.27
N LYS A 41 18.62 -3.75 -21.04
CA LYS A 41 18.59 -2.62 -21.99
C LYS A 41 18.33 -1.28 -21.31
N ASN A 42 17.67 -1.26 -20.16
CA ASN A 42 17.38 -0.05 -19.39
C ASN A 42 18.53 0.25 -18.45
N HIS A 43 19.18 1.40 -18.64
CA HIS A 43 20.35 1.85 -17.87
C HIS A 43 20.00 2.97 -16.86
N THR A 44 18.72 3.21 -16.59
CA THR A 44 18.32 4.17 -15.56
C THR A 44 18.85 3.76 -14.17
N LEU A 45 19.01 4.71 -13.28
CA LEU A 45 19.44 4.45 -11.91
C LEU A 45 18.55 3.40 -11.24
N HIS A 46 17.25 3.46 -11.44
CA HIS A 46 16.27 2.54 -10.82
C HIS A 46 16.48 1.08 -11.26
N ALA A 47 16.86 0.84 -12.52
CA ALA A 47 17.15 -0.48 -13.02
C ALA A 47 18.55 -0.99 -12.58
N THR A 48 19.54 -0.09 -12.46
CA THR A 48 20.94 -0.45 -12.23
C THR A 48 21.40 -0.33 -10.79
N TYR A 49 20.63 0.37 -9.93
CA TYR A 49 20.97 0.56 -8.52
C TYR A 49 21.18 -0.77 -7.79
N ASN A 50 22.25 -0.86 -7.03
CA ASN A 50 22.53 -1.97 -6.14
C ASN A 50 22.43 -1.51 -4.71
N LEU A 51 21.67 -2.25 -3.91
CA LEU A 51 21.45 -1.92 -2.53
C LEU A 51 22.74 -2.09 -1.72
N PRO A 52 23.17 -1.07 -0.92
CA PRO A 52 24.30 -1.21 -0.02
C PRO A 52 24.09 -2.27 1.06
N GLU A 53 25.19 -2.78 1.61
CA GLU A 53 25.12 -3.83 2.64
C GLU A 53 24.65 -3.30 3.99
N THR A 54 25.02 -2.08 4.37
CA THR A 54 24.70 -1.53 5.68
C THR A 54 23.55 -0.54 5.64
N LYS A 55 22.76 -0.53 6.72
CA LYS A 55 21.64 0.42 6.91
C LYS A 55 22.13 1.89 6.83
N SER A 56 23.34 2.17 7.33
CA SER A 56 23.92 3.52 7.28
C SER A 56 24.19 3.98 5.84
N GLU A 57 24.69 3.10 5.00
CA GLU A 57 24.90 3.38 3.57
C GLU A 57 23.57 3.51 2.82
N MET A 58 22.58 2.65 3.11
CA MET A 58 21.23 2.76 2.55
C MET A 58 20.63 4.14 2.85
N LEU A 59 20.75 4.62 4.10
CA LEU A 59 20.28 5.97 4.48
C LEU A 59 21.02 7.08 3.77
N LYS A 60 22.32 6.92 3.54
CA LYS A 60 23.15 7.89 2.79
C LYS A 60 22.74 7.94 1.32
N ASP A 61 22.39 6.82 0.74
CA ASP A 61 21.96 6.70 -0.66
C ASP A 61 20.48 7.04 -0.89
N ALA A 62 19.67 7.08 0.16
CA ALA A 62 18.23 7.34 0.07
C ALA A 62 17.87 8.58 -0.78
N PRO A 63 18.60 9.71 -0.73
CA PRO A 63 18.34 10.85 -1.61
C PRO A 63 18.50 10.53 -3.11
N LEU A 64 19.34 9.56 -3.48
CA LEU A 64 19.57 9.15 -4.87
C LEU A 64 18.37 8.36 -5.44
N ALA A 65 17.70 7.59 -4.58
CA ALA A 65 16.53 6.79 -4.95
C ALA A 65 15.20 7.54 -4.72
N GLY A 66 15.27 8.78 -4.23
CA GLY A 66 14.08 9.61 -3.97
C GLY A 66 13.39 10.06 -5.26
N ILE A 67 12.08 10.14 -5.23
CA ILE A 67 11.24 10.60 -6.36
C ILE A 67 11.59 12.02 -6.85
N MET A 68 12.31 12.81 -6.06
CA MET A 68 12.79 14.15 -6.42
C MET A 68 14.21 14.16 -6.99
N TYR A 69 14.83 12.99 -7.16
CA TYR A 69 16.23 12.88 -7.58
C TYR A 69 16.47 13.44 -8.99
N GLU A 70 15.60 13.11 -9.94
CA GLU A 70 15.77 13.48 -11.35
C GLU A 70 15.36 14.94 -11.62
N LYS A 71 16.14 15.89 -11.09
CA LYS A 71 15.89 17.33 -11.29
C LYS A 71 16.10 17.82 -12.73
N SER A 72 16.78 17.01 -13.56
CA SER A 72 17.03 17.32 -14.97
C SER A 72 15.82 17.05 -15.88
N LEU A 73 14.83 16.27 -15.42
CA LEU A 73 13.62 16.00 -16.18
C LEU A 73 12.72 17.24 -16.23
N ASP A 74 11.94 17.30 -17.31
CA ASP A 74 10.81 18.23 -17.41
C ASP A 74 9.92 18.12 -16.15
N PRO A 75 9.52 19.26 -15.55
CA PRO A 75 8.72 19.25 -14.33
C PRO A 75 7.39 18.49 -14.44
N ASP A 76 6.76 18.52 -15.62
CA ASP A 76 5.48 17.83 -15.85
C ASP A 76 5.69 16.33 -15.93
N ILE A 77 6.72 15.86 -16.65
CA ILE A 77 7.11 14.45 -16.71
C ILE A 77 7.41 13.91 -15.29
N ARG A 78 8.22 14.66 -14.52
CA ARG A 78 8.55 14.27 -13.16
C ARG A 78 7.30 14.20 -12.28
N SER A 79 6.42 15.18 -12.36
CA SER A 79 5.18 15.21 -11.57
C SER A 79 4.24 14.08 -11.92
N LEU A 80 4.11 13.74 -13.19
CA LEU A 80 3.28 12.62 -13.64
C LEU A 80 3.85 11.27 -13.17
N ARG A 81 5.16 11.05 -13.29
CA ARG A 81 5.82 9.84 -12.75
C ARG A 81 5.58 9.70 -11.24
N GLN A 82 5.70 10.79 -10.48
CA GLN A 82 5.40 10.78 -9.04
C GLN A 82 3.93 10.46 -8.76
N THR A 83 3.02 11.03 -9.53
CA THR A 83 1.57 10.78 -9.39
C THR A 83 1.25 9.31 -9.61
N ILE A 84 1.86 8.67 -10.61
CA ILE A 84 1.74 7.22 -10.84
C ILE A 84 2.25 6.43 -9.62
N VAL A 85 3.44 6.75 -9.11
CA VAL A 85 4.00 6.04 -7.94
C VAL A 85 3.11 6.20 -6.71
N TYR A 86 2.59 7.41 -6.44
CA TYR A 86 1.66 7.62 -5.33
C TYR A 86 0.33 6.88 -5.52
N GLY A 87 -0.17 6.83 -6.76
CA GLY A 87 -1.34 6.02 -7.09
C GLY A 87 -1.11 4.53 -6.81
N LEU A 88 0.06 4.00 -7.22
CA LEU A 88 0.45 2.62 -6.93
C LEU A 88 0.57 2.33 -5.42
N LYS A 89 1.01 3.29 -4.61
CA LYS A 89 1.00 3.14 -3.15
C LYS A 89 -0.43 2.98 -2.60
N GLY A 90 -1.39 3.75 -3.10
CA GLY A 90 -2.80 3.62 -2.74
C GLY A 90 -3.39 2.27 -3.16
N ILE A 91 -3.10 1.82 -4.39
CA ILE A 91 -3.48 0.49 -4.88
C ILE A 91 -2.88 -0.59 -3.98
N SER A 92 -1.61 -0.43 -3.57
CA SER A 92 -0.92 -1.39 -2.69
C SER A 92 -1.58 -1.52 -1.32
N ALA A 93 -2.09 -0.44 -0.75
CA ALA A 93 -2.77 -0.49 0.55
C ALA A 93 -4.03 -1.36 0.50
N TYR A 94 -4.89 -1.10 -0.47
CA TYR A 94 -6.13 -1.87 -0.63
C TYR A 94 -5.89 -3.28 -1.17
N GLY A 95 -4.91 -3.45 -2.07
CA GLY A 95 -4.51 -4.76 -2.58
C GLY A 95 -3.97 -5.66 -1.48
N HIS A 96 -3.14 -5.12 -0.58
CA HIS A 96 -2.63 -5.86 0.58
C HIS A 96 -3.76 -6.36 1.47
N GLN A 97 -4.70 -5.48 1.86
CA GLN A 97 -5.85 -5.85 2.69
C GLN A 97 -6.74 -6.92 2.03
N ALA A 98 -7.00 -6.78 0.73
CA ALA A 98 -7.76 -7.79 -0.01
C ALA A 98 -7.03 -9.14 -0.05
N ARG A 99 -5.70 -9.12 -0.26
CA ARG A 99 -4.85 -10.30 -0.36
C ARG A 99 -4.76 -11.08 0.96
N GLU A 100 -4.72 -10.38 2.10
CA GLU A 100 -4.77 -11.00 3.44
C GLU A 100 -6.08 -11.79 3.67
N LEU A 101 -7.13 -11.46 2.94
CA LEU A 101 -8.40 -12.21 2.91
C LEU A 101 -8.47 -13.25 1.78
N GLY A 102 -7.40 -13.41 0.98
CA GLY A 102 -7.32 -14.36 -0.13
C GLY A 102 -7.85 -13.86 -1.46
N TYR A 103 -8.09 -12.56 -1.60
CA TYR A 103 -8.59 -11.92 -2.83
C TYR A 103 -7.47 -11.15 -3.53
N PHE A 104 -7.34 -11.34 -4.84
CA PHE A 104 -6.34 -10.65 -5.67
C PHE A 104 -6.85 -10.49 -7.10
N SER A 105 -6.16 -9.70 -7.90
CA SER A 105 -6.46 -9.45 -9.30
C SER A 105 -5.19 -9.51 -10.13
N ASP A 106 -5.09 -10.48 -11.02
CA ASP A 106 -3.96 -10.62 -11.95
C ASP A 106 -3.81 -9.37 -12.82
N GLN A 107 -4.92 -8.72 -13.18
CA GLN A 107 -4.90 -7.46 -13.93
C GLN A 107 -4.14 -6.36 -13.18
N VAL A 108 -4.38 -6.24 -11.87
CA VAL A 108 -3.70 -5.24 -11.02
C VAL A 108 -2.23 -5.60 -10.85
N ASP A 109 -1.92 -6.88 -10.67
CA ASP A 109 -0.54 -7.36 -10.53
C ASP A 109 0.29 -7.07 -11.80
N ASP A 110 -0.26 -7.34 -12.98
CA ASP A 110 0.38 -7.01 -14.26
C ASP A 110 0.51 -5.49 -14.45
N PHE A 111 -0.47 -4.73 -13.98
CA PHE A 111 -0.43 -3.28 -14.07
C PHE A 111 0.71 -2.67 -13.25
N TYR A 112 1.07 -3.22 -12.08
CA TYR A 112 2.22 -2.74 -11.31
C TYR A 112 3.50 -2.73 -12.13
N ILE A 113 3.76 -3.81 -12.88
CA ILE A 113 4.96 -3.94 -13.71
C ILE A 113 4.96 -2.86 -14.78
N THR A 114 3.86 -2.75 -15.52
CA THR A 114 3.69 -1.78 -16.62
C THR A 114 3.82 -0.33 -16.11
N ALA A 115 3.19 -0.01 -14.99
CA ALA A 115 3.20 1.34 -14.45
C ALA A 115 4.57 1.74 -13.90
N LEU A 116 5.27 0.83 -13.21
CA LEU A 116 6.63 1.10 -12.73
C LEU A 116 7.63 1.22 -13.88
N GLU A 117 7.52 0.41 -14.94
CA GLU A 117 8.32 0.56 -16.15
C GLU A 117 8.13 1.95 -16.76
N ALA A 118 6.87 2.39 -16.91
CA ALA A 118 6.56 3.71 -17.46
C ALA A 118 7.18 4.87 -16.66
N THR A 119 7.39 4.70 -15.35
CA THR A 119 8.06 5.74 -14.54
C THR A 119 9.56 5.84 -14.77
N THR A 120 10.16 4.90 -15.48
CA THR A 120 11.60 4.85 -15.79
C THR A 120 11.91 4.93 -17.29
N ASP A 121 10.90 5.04 -18.14
CA ASP A 121 11.04 5.15 -19.59
C ASP A 121 11.13 6.63 -20.02
N ASP A 122 12.33 7.07 -20.38
CA ASP A 122 12.60 8.44 -20.83
C ASP A 122 12.07 8.74 -22.24
N SER A 123 11.57 7.75 -22.96
CA SER A 123 10.97 7.93 -24.29
C SER A 123 9.50 8.34 -24.25
N LEU A 124 8.84 8.19 -23.07
CA LEU A 124 7.42 8.51 -22.92
C LEU A 124 7.16 10.02 -22.90
N THR A 125 6.16 10.42 -23.67
CA THR A 125 5.66 11.80 -23.73
C THR A 125 4.76 12.11 -22.53
N VAL A 126 4.50 13.41 -22.30
CA VAL A 126 3.56 13.90 -21.30
C VAL A 126 2.17 13.28 -21.48
N GLU A 127 1.68 13.20 -22.74
CA GLU A 127 0.38 12.61 -23.05
C GLU A 127 0.31 11.11 -22.72
N GLU A 128 1.40 10.37 -22.91
CA GLU A 128 1.48 8.96 -22.56
C GLU A 128 1.49 8.75 -21.05
N LEU A 129 2.19 9.61 -20.31
CA LEU A 129 2.18 9.57 -18.85
C LEU A 129 0.83 10.01 -18.26
N ILE A 130 0.11 10.95 -18.90
CA ILE A 130 -1.27 11.28 -18.52
C ILE A 130 -2.17 10.05 -18.71
N ARG A 131 -2.08 9.35 -19.84
CA ARG A 131 -2.83 8.11 -20.05
C ARG A 131 -2.49 7.05 -19.01
N MET A 132 -1.22 6.90 -18.65
CA MET A 132 -0.79 5.98 -17.59
C MET A 132 -1.36 6.36 -16.22
N THR A 133 -1.40 7.66 -15.89
CA THR A 133 -2.03 8.17 -14.68
C THR A 133 -3.53 7.83 -14.64
N MET A 134 -4.24 7.99 -15.73
CA MET A 134 -5.66 7.60 -15.82
C MET A 134 -5.85 6.08 -15.63
N ARG A 135 -5.00 5.27 -16.26
CA ARG A 135 -5.00 3.81 -16.05
C ARG A 135 -4.69 3.42 -14.60
N THR A 136 -3.86 4.19 -13.91
CA THR A 136 -3.62 3.99 -12.47
C THR A 136 -4.92 4.19 -11.68
N GLY A 137 -5.73 5.20 -12.01
CA GLY A 137 -7.05 5.40 -11.43
C GLY A 137 -8.02 4.24 -11.72
N GLU A 138 -8.04 3.71 -12.95
CA GLU A 138 -8.87 2.56 -13.31
C GLU A 138 -8.50 1.31 -12.50
N ASN A 139 -7.20 1.03 -12.32
CA ASN A 139 -6.75 -0.08 -11.50
C ASN A 139 -6.98 0.15 -9.99
N ALA A 140 -6.98 1.41 -9.54
CA ALA A 140 -7.39 1.73 -8.18
C ALA A 140 -8.88 1.38 -7.93
N LEU A 141 -9.76 1.66 -8.89
CA LEU A 141 -11.17 1.23 -8.81
C LEU A 141 -11.31 -0.30 -8.78
N GLU A 142 -10.52 -1.02 -9.57
CA GLU A 142 -10.56 -2.49 -9.57
C GLU A 142 -10.12 -3.06 -8.23
N VAL A 143 -9.03 -2.53 -7.63
CA VAL A 143 -8.59 -3.03 -6.32
C VAL A 143 -9.55 -2.67 -5.20
N MET A 144 -10.18 -1.48 -5.25
CA MET A 144 -11.22 -1.11 -4.29
C MET A 144 -12.43 -2.04 -4.37
N LYS A 145 -12.85 -2.41 -5.59
CA LYS A 145 -13.90 -3.41 -5.80
C LYS A 145 -13.51 -4.77 -5.23
N LYS A 146 -12.26 -5.19 -5.40
CA LYS A 146 -11.76 -6.44 -4.81
C LYS A 146 -11.75 -6.40 -3.29
N LEU A 147 -11.39 -5.28 -2.70
CA LEU A 147 -11.44 -5.11 -1.24
C LEU A 147 -12.87 -5.13 -0.71
N ASP A 148 -13.82 -4.48 -1.40
CA ASP A 148 -15.23 -4.54 -1.05
C ASP A 148 -15.77 -5.98 -1.09
N GLU A 149 -15.48 -6.71 -2.17
CA GLU A 149 -15.80 -8.13 -2.33
C GLU A 149 -15.20 -8.96 -1.16
N ALA A 150 -13.89 -8.78 -0.87
CA ALA A 150 -13.19 -9.48 0.20
C ALA A 150 -13.84 -9.24 1.58
N ASN A 151 -14.12 -7.98 1.89
CA ASN A 151 -14.70 -7.61 3.18
C ASN A 151 -16.16 -8.09 3.31
N THR A 152 -16.98 -7.91 2.27
CA THR A 152 -18.39 -8.28 2.31
C THR A 152 -18.61 -9.79 2.32
N GLU A 153 -17.78 -10.56 1.62
CA GLU A 153 -17.85 -12.02 1.65
C GLU A 153 -17.31 -12.61 2.97
N THR A 154 -16.30 -11.97 3.56
CA THR A 154 -15.70 -12.45 4.82
C THR A 154 -16.51 -12.03 6.05
N TYR A 155 -16.96 -10.77 6.11
CA TYR A 155 -17.57 -10.18 7.31
C TYR A 155 -19.07 -9.89 7.15
N GLY A 156 -19.62 -10.03 5.97
CA GLY A 156 -21.00 -9.70 5.65
C GLY A 156 -21.20 -8.23 5.28
N ASN A 157 -22.39 -7.93 4.76
CA ASN A 157 -22.75 -6.56 4.42
C ASN A 157 -23.00 -5.72 5.68
N PRO A 158 -22.56 -4.44 5.69
CA PRO A 158 -22.85 -3.52 6.78
C PRO A 158 -24.36 -3.42 7.05
N SER A 159 -24.76 -3.48 8.30
CA SER A 159 -26.14 -3.33 8.73
C SER A 159 -26.25 -2.42 9.94
N PRO A 160 -27.29 -1.58 10.04
CA PRO A 160 -27.48 -0.72 11.21
C PRO A 160 -27.67 -1.53 12.49
N HIS A 161 -26.91 -1.22 13.53
CA HIS A 161 -27.08 -1.83 14.85
C HIS A 161 -26.76 -0.85 15.97
N LYS A 162 -27.25 -1.16 17.17
CA LYS A 162 -27.03 -0.32 18.34
C LYS A 162 -25.65 -0.62 18.94
N VAL A 163 -24.84 0.42 19.11
CA VAL A 163 -23.52 0.35 19.73
C VAL A 163 -23.57 1.02 21.10
N ASP A 164 -23.00 0.35 22.12
CA ASP A 164 -22.86 0.93 23.45
C ASP A 164 -21.61 1.84 23.47
N VAL A 165 -21.84 3.15 23.46
CA VAL A 165 -20.77 4.18 23.46
C VAL A 165 -20.28 4.53 24.87
N ARG A 166 -20.78 3.88 25.92
CA ARG A 166 -20.37 4.15 27.30
C ARG A 166 -19.00 3.53 27.61
N ILE A 167 -18.18 4.28 28.34
CA ILE A 167 -16.89 3.78 28.81
C ILE A 167 -17.12 2.73 29.90
N LYS A 168 -16.52 1.56 29.71
CA LYS A 168 -16.54 0.45 30.68
C LYS A 168 -15.30 0.53 31.58
N LYS A 169 -15.46 0.09 32.84
CA LYS A 169 -14.32 -0.03 33.79
C LYS A 169 -13.37 -1.14 33.33
N GLY A 170 -12.07 -0.91 33.42
CA GLY A 170 -11.01 -1.89 33.13
C GLY A 170 -10.00 -1.37 32.09
N PRO A 171 -9.00 -2.18 31.78
CA PRO A 171 -8.03 -1.85 30.72
C PRO A 171 -8.73 -1.78 29.36
N PHE A 172 -8.19 -0.96 28.48
CA PHE A 172 -8.77 -0.81 27.15
C PHE A 172 -7.71 -0.59 26.09
N ILE A 173 -8.10 -0.88 24.84
CA ILE A 173 -7.36 -0.58 23.62
C ILE A 173 -8.26 0.27 22.75
N ILE A 174 -7.70 1.35 22.19
CA ILE A 174 -8.37 2.15 21.15
C ILE A 174 -7.75 1.75 19.81
N VAL A 175 -8.59 1.37 18.86
CA VAL A 175 -8.20 0.99 17.50
C VAL A 175 -8.70 2.03 16.53
N SER A 176 -7.80 2.53 15.68
CA SER A 176 -8.13 3.41 14.58
C SER A 176 -7.44 2.93 13.32
N GLY A 177 -8.12 2.94 12.19
CA GLY A 177 -7.57 2.49 10.91
C GLY A 177 -8.66 1.97 9.97
N HIS A 178 -8.29 1.11 9.03
CA HIS A 178 -9.14 0.67 7.91
C HIS A 178 -9.17 -0.85 7.75
N ASP A 179 -8.21 -1.59 8.34
CA ASP A 179 -8.04 -3.01 8.11
C ASP A 179 -8.95 -3.83 9.04
N LEU A 180 -9.94 -4.52 8.45
CA LEU A 180 -10.88 -5.36 9.20
C LEU A 180 -10.22 -6.65 9.69
N LYS A 181 -9.22 -7.17 8.97
CA LYS A 181 -8.47 -8.37 9.38
C LYS A 181 -7.64 -8.10 10.63
N ASP A 182 -6.98 -6.95 10.70
CA ASP A 182 -6.25 -6.52 11.89
C ASP A 182 -7.17 -6.38 13.11
N LEU A 183 -8.37 -5.82 12.91
CA LEU A 183 -9.36 -5.72 13.97
C LEU A 183 -9.86 -7.11 14.42
N GLU A 184 -10.14 -8.02 13.51
CA GLU A 184 -10.50 -9.40 13.84
C GLU A 184 -9.43 -10.06 14.70
N MET A 185 -8.17 -10.00 14.26
CA MET A 185 -7.03 -10.57 14.99
C MET A 185 -6.87 -9.95 16.38
N LEU A 186 -7.05 -8.65 16.53
CA LEU A 186 -7.00 -7.97 17.83
C LEU A 186 -8.12 -8.44 18.75
N LEU A 187 -9.35 -8.56 18.24
CA LEU A 187 -10.50 -9.04 19.00
C LEU A 187 -10.28 -10.49 19.48
N GLU A 188 -9.74 -11.35 18.62
CA GLU A 188 -9.38 -12.72 19.01
C GLU A 188 -8.29 -12.76 20.08
N GLN A 189 -7.23 -11.98 19.91
CA GLN A 189 -6.12 -11.91 20.90
C GLN A 189 -6.56 -11.34 22.25
N SER A 190 -7.51 -10.42 22.28
CA SER A 190 -8.01 -9.79 23.51
C SER A 190 -9.15 -10.57 24.19
N LYS A 191 -9.73 -11.54 23.50
CA LYS A 191 -10.85 -12.34 24.00
C LYS A 191 -10.53 -13.02 25.34
N GLY A 192 -11.40 -12.83 26.31
CA GLY A 192 -11.26 -13.44 27.65
C GLY A 192 -10.19 -12.80 28.56
N LYS A 193 -9.49 -11.76 28.11
CA LYS A 193 -8.44 -11.08 28.90
C LYS A 193 -8.96 -9.88 29.71
N GLY A 194 -10.26 -9.62 29.68
CA GLY A 194 -10.87 -8.48 30.42
C GLY A 194 -10.48 -7.12 29.85
N ILE A 195 -10.06 -7.06 28.60
CA ILE A 195 -9.70 -5.85 27.88
C ILE A 195 -10.91 -5.35 27.09
N ASN A 196 -11.25 -4.06 27.24
CA ASN A 196 -12.27 -3.42 26.41
C ASN A 196 -11.62 -2.90 25.11
N VAL A 197 -12.24 -3.15 23.95
CA VAL A 197 -11.77 -2.63 22.67
C VAL A 197 -12.75 -1.57 22.20
N TYR A 198 -12.23 -0.39 21.87
CA TYR A 198 -12.98 0.73 21.32
C TYR A 198 -12.46 1.06 19.95
N THR A 199 -13.35 1.14 18.99
CA THR A 199 -13.02 1.53 17.61
C THR A 199 -13.18 3.03 17.43
N HIS A 200 -12.34 3.61 16.57
CA HIS A 200 -12.34 5.05 16.26
C HIS A 200 -12.13 5.25 14.75
N GLY A 201 -12.65 6.38 14.24
CA GLY A 201 -12.48 6.74 12.83
C GLY A 201 -13.18 5.77 11.89
N GLU A 202 -12.54 5.42 10.80
CA GLU A 202 -13.18 4.63 9.73
C GLU A 202 -13.44 3.18 10.10
N ILE A 203 -12.67 2.56 10.98
CA ILE A 203 -13.00 1.25 11.53
C ILE A 203 -14.37 1.26 12.22
N CYS A 204 -14.71 2.34 12.91
CA CYS A 204 -16.03 2.50 13.52
C CYS A 204 -17.15 2.57 12.45
N LEU A 205 -16.88 3.23 11.33
CA LEU A 205 -17.84 3.40 10.24
C LEU A 205 -18.07 2.13 9.42
N LEU A 206 -17.04 1.29 9.28
CA LEU A 206 -17.16 0.02 8.57
C LEU A 206 -18.10 -0.98 9.26
N TYR A 207 -18.24 -0.89 10.57
CA TYR A 207 -19.14 -1.73 11.36
C TYR A 207 -20.48 -1.07 11.71
N THR A 208 -20.58 0.25 11.63
CA THR A 208 -21.76 1.03 12.00
C THR A 208 -22.22 1.88 10.84
N SER A 209 -23.18 1.39 10.07
CA SER A 209 -23.90 2.23 9.10
C SER A 209 -25.36 2.37 9.57
N PRO A 210 -25.90 3.57 9.72
CA PRO A 210 -25.27 4.87 9.49
C PRO A 210 -24.24 5.25 10.56
N SER A 211 -23.35 6.19 10.21
CA SER A 211 -22.41 6.79 11.17
C SER A 211 -23.13 7.35 12.41
N PRO A 212 -22.54 7.33 13.62
CA PRO A 212 -23.12 8.01 14.78
C PRO A 212 -23.42 9.49 14.55
N ARG A 213 -22.81 10.13 13.55
CA ARG A 213 -23.13 11.51 13.14
C ARG A 213 -24.44 11.64 12.36
N ASP A 214 -24.93 10.56 11.78
CA ASP A 214 -26.17 10.55 10.98
C ASP A 214 -27.40 10.21 11.83
N SER A 215 -27.22 9.96 13.11
CA SER A 215 -28.27 9.62 14.08
C SER A 215 -28.71 10.76 15.00
N THR A 216 -28.36 12.02 14.65
CA THR A 216 -28.84 13.23 15.36
C THR A 216 -29.93 13.94 14.61
#